data_cea7128a079f8fb82286bb4e662beada
#
_entry.id   cea7128a079f8fb82286bb4e662beada
#
_cell.length_a   1.000
_cell.length_b   1.000
_cell.length_c   1.000
_cell.angle_alpha   90.00
_cell.angle_beta   90.00
_cell.angle_gamma   90.00
#
_symmetry.space_group_name_H-M   'P 1'
#
loop_
_entity.id
_entity.type
_entity.pdbx_description
1 polymer ?
#
loop_
_entity_poly.entity_id
_entity_poly.type
_entity_poly.pdbx_seq_one_letter_code
_entity_poly.pdbx_strand_id
1 'polypeptide(L)'
;MKIFVSLLIASFVLTGCANTQPSKYTDGKVVDCSKINSAEGAGVELLCVGDSSITNFDSLRGPMILNVWGTWCAPCKEELPLIRKFHDSYIDQVQVVGLNVEETNKEAVKPFIKAHGIVWPSLYDPDGRTREVIGMGVPVTWFIDSNGKVVHKKIGAFLSYKELEDLAVKYFNLQ
;
A
#
# COMPACT_ATOMS: atom_id res chain seq x y z
N MET A 1 -3.91 10.45 -74.74
CA MET A 1 -2.78 10.40 -73.80
C MET A 1 -3.36 10.65 -72.43
N LYS A 2 -3.73 9.58 -71.66
CA LYS A 2 -4.43 9.68 -70.36
C LYS A 2 -3.38 9.45 -69.26
N ILE A 3 -3.15 10.47 -68.45
CA ILE A 3 -2.23 10.46 -67.33
C ILE A 3 -2.99 9.92 -66.11
N PHE A 4 -2.65 8.72 -65.62
CA PHE A 4 -3.15 8.20 -64.35
C PHE A 4 -2.25 8.74 -63.24
N VAL A 5 -2.81 9.59 -62.36
CA VAL A 5 -2.18 9.99 -61.14
C VAL A 5 -2.56 8.99 -60.06
N SER A 6 -1.64 8.10 -59.69
CA SER A 6 -1.79 7.19 -58.52
C SER A 6 -1.53 7.96 -57.24
N LEU A 7 -2.59 8.12 -56.46
CA LEU A 7 -2.53 8.70 -55.12
C LEU A 7 -2.15 7.59 -54.10
N LEU A 8 -0.87 7.61 -53.63
CA LEU A 8 -0.39 6.74 -52.58
C LEU A 8 -0.83 7.32 -51.23
N ILE A 9 -1.83 6.69 -50.63
CA ILE A 9 -2.23 7.00 -49.25
C ILE A 9 -1.29 6.24 -48.30
N ALA A 10 -0.35 6.95 -47.69
CA ALA A 10 0.50 6.43 -46.62
C ALA A 10 -0.31 6.37 -45.32
N SER A 11 -0.76 5.18 -44.94
CA SER A 11 -1.38 4.93 -43.65
C SER A 11 -0.31 4.94 -42.55
N PHE A 12 -0.24 6.03 -41.78
CA PHE A 12 0.55 6.10 -40.56
C PHE A 12 -0.15 5.28 -39.46
N VAL A 13 0.33 4.08 -39.21
CA VAL A 13 -0.07 3.29 -38.04
C VAL A 13 0.69 3.84 -36.84
N LEU A 14 0.03 4.65 -36.04
CA LEU A 14 0.50 5.05 -34.71
C LEU A 14 0.45 3.84 -33.78
N THR A 15 1.49 3.06 -33.72
CA THR A 15 1.71 2.08 -32.66
C THR A 15 2.03 2.85 -31.39
N GLY A 16 1.00 3.19 -30.61
CA GLY A 16 1.13 3.67 -29.26
C GLY A 16 1.70 2.54 -28.40
N CYS A 17 3.02 2.53 -28.18
CA CYS A 17 3.62 1.72 -27.14
C CYS A 17 3.13 2.26 -25.79
N ALA A 18 2.12 1.60 -25.22
CA ALA A 18 1.84 1.75 -23.80
C ALA A 18 3.11 1.30 -23.06
N ASN A 19 3.89 2.24 -22.56
CA ASN A 19 5.08 1.98 -21.77
C ASN A 19 4.65 1.52 -20.38
N THR A 20 4.14 0.31 -20.28
CA THR A 20 3.91 -0.38 -19.02
C THR A 20 5.29 -0.78 -18.50
N GLN A 21 5.96 0.11 -17.76
CA GLN A 21 7.14 -0.30 -17.02
C GLN A 21 6.71 -1.43 -16.07
N PRO A 22 7.31 -2.62 -16.15
CA PRO A 22 7.02 -3.67 -15.19
C PRO A 22 7.36 -3.13 -13.79
N SER A 23 6.43 -3.29 -12.86
CA SER A 23 6.68 -2.98 -11.46
C SER A 23 7.99 -3.63 -11.04
N LYS A 24 8.89 -2.85 -10.45
CA LYS A 24 10.21 -3.33 -10.00
C LYS A 24 10.08 -4.45 -8.93
N TYR A 25 8.91 -4.58 -8.33
CA TYR A 25 8.62 -5.51 -7.25
C TYR A 25 7.37 -6.31 -7.60
N THR A 26 7.57 -7.59 -7.96
CA THR A 26 6.48 -8.55 -8.25
C THR A 26 6.58 -9.80 -7.37
N ASP A 27 7.47 -9.78 -6.37
CA ASP A 27 7.78 -10.90 -5.49
C ASP A 27 7.10 -10.80 -4.10
N GLY A 28 5.92 -10.21 -4.06
CA GLY A 28 5.14 -10.06 -2.84
C GLY A 28 4.86 -11.39 -2.14
N LYS A 29 4.80 -11.35 -0.82
CA LYS A 29 4.50 -12.48 0.04
C LYS A 29 3.31 -12.16 0.92
N VAL A 30 2.38 -13.11 1.03
CA VAL A 30 1.33 -13.02 2.03
C VAL A 30 1.95 -13.35 3.38
N VAL A 31 2.16 -12.32 4.20
CA VAL A 31 2.83 -12.42 5.51
C VAL A 31 1.76 -12.56 6.59
N ASP A 32 2.01 -13.43 7.58
CA ASP A 32 1.18 -13.55 8.77
C ASP A 32 1.30 -12.31 9.68
N CYS A 33 0.33 -12.11 10.56
CA CYS A 33 0.29 -10.93 11.43
C CYS A 33 0.85 -11.19 12.85
N SER A 34 1.40 -12.37 13.10
CA SER A 34 1.90 -12.76 14.42
C SER A 34 3.05 -11.88 14.95
N LYS A 35 3.71 -11.17 14.05
CA LYS A 35 4.85 -10.27 14.38
C LYS A 35 4.48 -8.80 14.31
N ILE A 36 3.20 -8.45 14.19
CA ILE A 36 2.81 -7.05 14.28
C ILE A 36 3.08 -6.55 15.70
N ASN A 37 3.81 -5.45 15.81
CA ASN A 37 4.06 -4.79 17.08
C ASN A 37 2.73 -4.33 17.69
N SER A 38 2.36 -4.92 18.82
CA SER A 38 1.11 -4.63 19.51
C SER A 38 1.27 -4.75 21.02
N ALA A 39 0.37 -4.10 21.75
CA ALA A 39 0.24 -4.23 23.20
C ALA A 39 -1.20 -4.67 23.53
N GLU A 40 -1.55 -4.70 24.81
CA GLU A 40 -2.95 -4.82 25.20
C GLU A 40 -3.73 -3.62 24.64
N GLY A 41 -4.88 -3.89 24.10
CA GLY A 41 -5.74 -2.86 23.49
C GLY A 41 -7.13 -3.39 23.24
N ALA A 42 -8.02 -2.46 22.95
CA ALA A 42 -9.41 -2.73 22.60
C ALA A 42 -9.70 -2.20 21.18
N GLY A 43 -10.94 -1.86 20.89
CA GLY A 43 -11.33 -1.31 19.61
C GLY A 43 -11.69 -2.37 18.58
N VAL A 44 -11.51 -2.04 17.31
CA VAL A 44 -11.94 -2.89 16.20
C VAL A 44 -11.02 -4.10 16.08
N GLU A 45 -11.58 -5.29 16.18
CA GLU A 45 -10.87 -6.54 15.89
C GLU A 45 -10.72 -6.72 14.37
N LEU A 46 -9.51 -6.88 13.91
CA LEU A 46 -9.16 -7.03 12.51
C LEU A 46 -8.52 -8.40 12.26
N LEU A 47 -9.01 -9.09 11.25
CA LEU A 47 -8.40 -10.33 10.78
C LEU A 47 -7.10 -10.05 10.04
N CYS A 48 -6.21 -11.01 10.01
CA CYS A 48 -5.04 -11.00 9.13
C CYS A 48 -5.38 -11.49 7.72
N VAL A 49 -4.79 -10.90 6.69
CA VAL A 49 -4.88 -11.45 5.32
C VAL A 49 -4.09 -12.75 5.21
N GLY A 50 -2.95 -12.86 5.90
CA GLY A 50 -2.01 -13.96 5.78
C GLY A 50 -2.43 -15.24 6.52
N ASP A 51 -3.10 -15.07 7.64
CA ASP A 51 -3.51 -16.17 8.51
C ASP A 51 -4.88 -15.93 9.14
N SER A 52 -5.19 -16.60 10.24
CA SER A 52 -6.44 -16.43 11.01
C SER A 52 -6.26 -15.64 12.31
N SER A 53 -5.11 -15.01 12.50
CA SER A 53 -4.88 -14.18 13.69
C SER A 53 -5.76 -12.94 13.67
N ILE A 54 -6.05 -12.44 14.88
CA ILE A 54 -6.84 -11.23 15.11
C ILE A 54 -5.96 -10.23 15.83
N THR A 55 -6.01 -8.98 15.39
CA THR A 55 -5.31 -7.86 16.02
C THR A 55 -6.32 -6.75 16.32
N ASN A 56 -6.32 -6.24 17.54
CA ASN A 56 -7.11 -5.07 17.88
C ASN A 56 -6.46 -3.81 17.28
N PHE A 57 -7.26 -2.97 16.64
CA PHE A 57 -6.75 -1.77 15.97
C PHE A 57 -6.01 -0.83 16.93
N ASP A 58 -6.55 -0.62 18.14
CA ASP A 58 -5.95 0.27 19.14
C ASP A 58 -4.74 -0.35 19.86
N SER A 59 -4.45 -1.63 19.60
CA SER A 59 -3.26 -2.30 20.15
C SER A 59 -1.97 -2.02 19.38
N LEU A 60 -2.04 -1.46 18.18
CA LEU A 60 -0.89 -1.24 17.32
C LEU A 60 0.16 -0.34 17.98
N ARG A 61 1.43 -0.72 17.88
CA ARG A 61 2.57 0.02 18.45
C ARG A 61 3.67 0.19 17.41
N GLY A 62 4.24 1.40 17.38
CA GLY A 62 5.34 1.75 16.47
C GLY A 62 6.74 1.60 17.09
N PRO A 63 7.75 2.09 16.40
CA PRO A 63 7.66 2.87 15.16
C PRO A 63 6.99 2.09 14.03
N MET A 64 5.85 2.59 13.52
CA MET A 64 5.07 1.88 12.52
C MET A 64 4.50 2.83 11.49
N ILE A 65 4.56 2.41 10.22
CA ILE A 65 3.76 2.97 9.14
C ILE A 65 2.58 2.04 8.89
N LEU A 66 1.37 2.51 9.15
CA LEU A 66 0.13 1.83 8.81
C LEU A 66 -0.42 2.41 7.51
N ASN A 67 -0.29 1.66 6.42
CA ASN A 67 -0.77 2.05 5.10
C ASN A 67 -2.15 1.44 4.82
N VAL A 68 -3.14 2.30 4.59
CA VAL A 68 -4.54 1.90 4.33
C VAL A 68 -4.77 1.89 2.83
N TRP A 69 -5.23 0.76 2.29
CA TRP A 69 -5.31 0.52 0.86
C TRP A 69 -6.42 -0.46 0.45
N GLY A 70 -6.77 -0.44 -0.84
CA GLY A 70 -7.68 -1.42 -1.43
C GLY A 70 -7.17 -1.89 -2.81
N THR A 71 -7.57 -3.09 -3.25
CA THR A 71 -7.18 -3.61 -4.57
C THR A 71 -7.76 -2.78 -5.71
N TRP A 72 -8.87 -2.13 -5.48
CA TRP A 72 -9.58 -1.24 -6.40
C TRP A 72 -8.98 0.18 -6.48
N CYS A 73 -8.10 0.55 -5.54
CA CYS A 73 -7.55 1.90 -5.40
C CYS A 73 -6.35 2.10 -6.34
N ALA A 74 -6.52 2.85 -7.42
CA ALA A 74 -5.45 3.13 -8.38
C ALA A 74 -4.26 3.89 -7.74
N PRO A 75 -4.44 5.02 -7.01
CA PRO A 75 -3.32 5.71 -6.38
C PRO A 75 -2.60 4.88 -5.29
N CYS A 76 -3.30 3.93 -4.65
CA CYS A 76 -2.64 3.00 -3.73
C CYS A 76 -1.61 2.13 -4.46
N LYS A 77 -1.94 1.66 -5.67
CA LYS A 77 -1.01 0.85 -6.49
C LYS A 77 0.24 1.64 -6.87
N GLU A 78 0.09 2.92 -7.16
CA GLU A 78 1.18 3.80 -7.58
C GLU A 78 2.20 4.04 -6.45
N GLU A 79 1.77 4.09 -5.19
CA GLU A 79 2.67 4.31 -4.06
C GLU A 79 3.35 3.03 -3.53
N LEU A 80 2.81 1.82 -3.81
CA LEU A 80 3.35 0.56 -3.28
C LEU A 80 4.86 0.37 -3.54
N PRO A 81 5.44 0.71 -4.71
CA PRO A 81 6.88 0.61 -4.92
C PRO A 81 7.70 1.52 -3.99
N LEU A 82 7.15 2.67 -3.61
CA LEU A 82 7.80 3.61 -2.68
C LEU A 82 7.80 3.05 -1.26
N ILE A 83 6.66 2.51 -0.83
CA ILE A 83 6.50 1.85 0.47
C ILE A 83 7.39 0.60 0.54
N ARG A 84 7.48 -0.18 -0.54
CA ARG A 84 8.37 -1.35 -0.61
C ARG A 84 9.84 -0.94 -0.44
N LYS A 85 10.28 0.08 -1.15
CA LYS A 85 11.64 0.59 -1.00
C LYS A 85 11.89 1.06 0.43
N PHE A 86 10.93 1.73 1.05
CA PHE A 86 11.03 2.17 2.44
C PHE A 86 11.13 0.98 3.41
N HIS A 87 10.25 0.00 3.26
CA HIS A 87 10.27 -1.22 4.04
C HIS A 87 11.65 -1.89 3.99
N ASP A 88 12.20 -2.06 2.77
CA ASP A 88 13.49 -2.72 2.60
C ASP A 88 14.66 -1.92 3.18
N SER A 89 14.55 -0.57 3.21
CA SER A 89 15.59 0.31 3.75
C SER A 89 15.55 0.44 5.28
N TYR A 90 14.38 0.31 5.90
CA TYR A 90 14.17 0.59 7.32
C TYR A 90 13.53 -0.57 8.10
N ILE A 91 13.64 -1.81 7.59
CA ILE A 91 12.99 -3.00 8.16
C ILE A 91 13.33 -3.24 9.64
N ASP A 92 14.53 -2.89 10.06
CA ASP A 92 15.00 -3.07 11.44
C ASP A 92 14.61 -1.90 12.38
N GLN A 93 14.09 -0.81 11.84
CA GLN A 93 13.76 0.41 12.58
C GLN A 93 12.27 0.74 12.59
N VAL A 94 11.58 0.49 11.49
CA VAL A 94 10.16 0.85 11.31
C VAL A 94 9.40 -0.34 10.75
N GLN A 95 8.36 -0.75 11.45
CA GLN A 95 7.45 -1.76 10.92
C GLN A 95 6.49 -1.13 9.91
N VAL A 96 6.34 -1.75 8.74
CA VAL A 96 5.27 -1.44 7.79
C VAL A 96 4.15 -2.45 7.99
N VAL A 97 2.92 -1.97 8.14
CA VAL A 97 1.70 -2.78 8.22
C VAL A 97 0.70 -2.25 7.21
N GLY A 98 0.07 -3.12 6.46
CA GLY A 98 -1.05 -2.79 5.60
C GLY A 98 -2.38 -2.88 6.35
N LEU A 99 -3.34 -2.04 5.99
CA LEU A 99 -4.74 -2.24 6.33
C LEU A 99 -5.54 -2.25 5.03
N ASN A 100 -5.95 -3.44 4.63
CA ASN A 100 -6.76 -3.64 3.45
C ASN A 100 -8.24 -3.43 3.82
N VAL A 101 -8.90 -2.53 3.10
CA VAL A 101 -10.27 -2.10 3.43
C VAL A 101 -11.23 -2.32 2.26
N GLU A 102 -12.50 -2.54 2.61
CA GLU A 102 -13.62 -2.56 1.65
C GLU A 102 -13.46 -3.59 0.52
N GLU A 103 -13.00 -4.78 0.87
CA GLU A 103 -12.86 -5.90 -0.04
C GLU A 103 -13.86 -7.00 0.31
N THR A 104 -14.55 -7.50 -0.67
CA THR A 104 -15.59 -8.52 -0.47
C THR A 104 -15.04 -9.91 -0.15
N ASN A 105 -13.78 -10.18 -0.50
CA ASN A 105 -13.18 -11.50 -0.35
C ASN A 105 -11.69 -11.41 -0.02
N LYS A 106 -11.32 -11.89 1.17
CA LYS A 106 -9.91 -11.95 1.62
C LYS A 106 -9.00 -12.76 0.68
N GLU A 107 -9.49 -13.84 0.09
CA GLU A 107 -8.70 -14.65 -0.84
C GLU A 107 -8.37 -13.92 -2.14
N ALA A 108 -9.22 -12.98 -2.57
CA ALA A 108 -8.95 -12.14 -3.74
C ALA A 108 -7.82 -11.11 -3.50
N VAL A 109 -7.54 -10.78 -2.23
CA VAL A 109 -6.46 -9.85 -1.85
C VAL A 109 -5.08 -10.48 -2.02
N LYS A 110 -4.95 -11.79 -1.79
CA LYS A 110 -3.66 -12.52 -1.83
C LYS A 110 -2.93 -12.45 -3.19
N PRO A 111 -3.60 -12.65 -4.34
CA PRO A 111 -2.98 -12.46 -5.65
C PRO A 111 -2.48 -11.02 -5.86
N PHE A 112 -3.24 -10.02 -5.39
CA PHE A 112 -2.83 -8.63 -5.48
C PHE A 112 -1.54 -8.37 -4.69
N ILE A 113 -1.45 -8.85 -3.44
CA ILE A 113 -0.24 -8.76 -2.60
C ILE A 113 0.97 -9.31 -3.35
N LYS A 114 0.83 -10.51 -3.95
CA LYS A 114 1.91 -11.15 -4.71
C LYS A 114 2.32 -10.36 -5.95
N ALA A 115 1.34 -9.83 -6.69
CA ALA A 115 1.59 -9.09 -7.93
C ALA A 115 2.19 -7.70 -7.71
N HIS A 116 1.97 -7.07 -6.55
CA HIS A 116 2.39 -5.69 -6.28
C HIS A 116 3.54 -5.58 -5.28
N GLY A 117 4.19 -6.69 -4.96
CA GLY A 117 5.39 -6.69 -4.13
C GLY A 117 5.15 -6.31 -2.66
N ILE A 118 3.95 -6.51 -2.13
CA ILE A 118 3.67 -6.33 -0.70
C ILE A 118 4.32 -7.48 0.05
N VAL A 119 5.23 -7.17 1.00
CA VAL A 119 6.00 -8.15 1.79
C VAL A 119 5.89 -7.92 3.29
N TRP A 120 4.94 -7.11 3.69
CA TRP A 120 4.62 -6.81 5.08
C TRP A 120 3.24 -7.35 5.45
N PRO A 121 2.97 -7.59 6.76
CA PRO A 121 1.67 -8.08 7.21
C PRO A 121 0.57 -7.10 6.86
N SER A 122 -0.59 -7.61 6.53
CA SER A 122 -1.77 -6.80 6.21
C SER A 122 -2.98 -7.27 7.00
N LEU A 123 -3.58 -6.34 7.73
CA LEU A 123 -4.86 -6.50 8.39
C LEU A 123 -6.00 -6.35 7.38
N TYR A 124 -7.16 -6.88 7.71
CA TYR A 124 -8.31 -6.97 6.81
C TYR A 124 -9.57 -6.41 7.46
N ASP A 125 -10.10 -5.35 6.87
CA ASP A 125 -11.33 -4.66 7.29
C ASP A 125 -12.34 -4.57 6.14
N PRO A 126 -13.03 -5.68 5.81
CA PRO A 126 -13.93 -5.73 4.66
C PRO A 126 -15.11 -4.77 4.75
N ASP A 127 -15.58 -4.53 5.96
CA ASP A 127 -16.78 -3.73 6.23
C ASP A 127 -16.48 -2.25 6.48
N GLY A 128 -15.18 -1.87 6.47
CA GLY A 128 -14.75 -0.51 6.76
C GLY A 128 -15.05 -0.06 8.20
N ARG A 129 -14.97 -0.97 9.17
CA ARG A 129 -15.25 -0.66 10.60
C ARG A 129 -14.27 0.34 11.20
N THR A 130 -13.07 0.44 10.61
CA THR A 130 -12.07 1.45 11.00
C THR A 130 -12.31 2.84 10.40
N ARG A 131 -13.30 2.99 9.52
CA ARG A 131 -13.57 4.24 8.78
C ARG A 131 -13.81 5.46 9.68
N GLU A 132 -14.48 5.28 10.81
CA GLU A 132 -14.76 6.37 11.76
C GLU A 132 -13.47 6.96 12.35
N VAL A 133 -12.43 6.14 12.50
CA VAL A 133 -11.13 6.54 13.09
C VAL A 133 -10.14 7.00 12.03
N ILE A 134 -10.06 6.27 10.92
CA ILE A 134 -9.11 6.53 9.83
C ILE A 134 -9.54 7.70 8.97
N GLY A 135 -10.84 7.86 8.75
CA GLY A 135 -11.43 8.79 7.80
C GLY A 135 -11.88 8.10 6.51
N MET A 136 -12.48 8.89 5.63
CA MET A 136 -12.99 8.43 4.34
C MET A 136 -11.92 8.54 3.26
N GLY A 137 -11.81 7.49 2.46
CA GLY A 137 -10.95 7.42 1.28
C GLY A 137 -9.59 6.77 1.55
N VAL A 138 -8.98 6.32 0.45
CA VAL A 138 -7.66 5.68 0.41
C VAL A 138 -6.86 6.25 -0.77
N PRO A 139 -5.51 6.25 -0.73
CA PRO A 139 -4.70 5.79 0.40
C PRO A 139 -4.64 6.80 1.54
N VAL A 140 -4.45 6.26 2.74
CA VAL A 140 -4.09 7.03 3.93
C VAL A 140 -2.95 6.29 4.63
N THR A 141 -1.94 7.03 5.08
CA THR A 141 -0.83 6.44 5.81
C THR A 141 -0.68 7.11 7.17
N TRP A 142 -0.73 6.29 8.23
CA TRP A 142 -0.51 6.74 9.59
C TRP A 142 0.90 6.42 10.04
N PHE A 143 1.49 7.36 10.78
CA PHE A 143 2.76 7.20 11.48
C PHE A 143 2.43 7.03 12.96
N ILE A 144 2.73 5.86 13.51
CA ILE A 144 2.38 5.45 14.88
C ILE A 144 3.67 5.32 15.67
N ASP A 145 3.75 6.01 16.81
CA ASP A 145 4.91 5.93 17.71
C ASP A 145 4.89 4.67 18.59
N SER A 146 5.95 4.47 19.38
CA SER A 146 6.09 3.31 20.29
C SER A 146 5.00 3.23 21.37
N ASN A 147 4.31 4.31 21.65
CA ASN A 147 3.21 4.35 22.61
C ASN A 147 1.84 4.07 21.95
N GLY A 148 1.81 3.88 20.63
CA GLY A 148 0.58 3.69 19.87
C GLY A 148 -0.11 5.00 19.47
N LYS A 149 0.55 6.15 19.69
CA LYS A 149 0.00 7.44 19.29
C LYS A 149 0.23 7.69 17.80
N VAL A 150 -0.81 8.10 17.10
CA VAL A 150 -0.69 8.59 15.72
C VAL A 150 -0.04 9.97 15.74
N VAL A 151 1.22 10.05 15.34
CA VAL A 151 2.02 11.29 15.33
C VAL A 151 1.90 12.04 14.02
N HIS A 152 1.50 11.37 12.94
CA HIS A 152 1.22 12.00 11.65
C HIS A 152 0.24 11.17 10.82
N LYS A 153 -0.53 11.86 9.98
CA LYS A 153 -1.43 11.25 8.97
C LYS A 153 -1.14 11.87 7.62
N LYS A 154 -0.76 11.06 6.64
CA LYS A 154 -0.67 11.47 5.23
C LYS A 154 -1.93 11.00 4.52
N ILE A 155 -2.66 11.95 3.96
CA ILE A 155 -3.86 11.68 3.14
C ILE A 155 -3.45 11.77 1.67
N GLY A 156 -3.87 10.78 0.87
CA GLY A 156 -3.46 10.61 -0.52
C GLY A 156 -2.10 9.92 -0.66
N ALA A 157 -1.79 9.48 -1.88
CA ALA A 157 -0.58 8.73 -2.19
C ALA A 157 0.71 9.54 -1.97
N PHE A 158 1.79 8.86 -1.63
CA PHE A 158 3.13 9.42 -1.73
C PHE A 158 3.50 9.61 -3.19
N LEU A 159 4.02 10.80 -3.52
CA LEU A 159 4.46 11.11 -4.88
C LEU A 159 5.95 10.82 -5.09
N SER A 160 6.72 10.67 -4.02
CA SER A 160 8.15 10.33 -4.07
C SER A 160 8.59 9.55 -2.83
N TYR A 161 9.67 8.77 -3.00
CA TYR A 161 10.33 8.10 -1.89
C TYR A 161 10.84 9.10 -0.84
N LYS A 162 11.38 10.24 -1.31
CA LYS A 162 11.88 11.28 -0.42
C LYS A 162 10.79 11.84 0.51
N GLU A 163 9.58 12.03 0.02
CA GLU A 163 8.45 12.50 0.84
C GLU A 163 8.17 11.52 1.99
N LEU A 164 8.10 10.23 1.69
CA LEU A 164 7.87 9.20 2.70
C LEU A 164 9.02 9.12 3.71
N GLU A 165 10.26 9.13 3.22
CA GLU A 165 11.47 9.05 4.04
C GLU A 165 11.59 10.27 4.96
N ASP A 166 11.44 11.49 4.45
CA ASP A 166 11.51 12.72 5.24
C ASP A 166 10.49 12.73 6.40
N LEU A 167 9.27 12.26 6.12
CA LEU A 167 8.25 12.14 7.17
C LEU A 167 8.63 11.09 8.22
N ALA A 168 9.13 9.93 7.80
CA ALA A 168 9.53 8.89 8.73
C ALA A 168 10.73 9.32 9.59
N VAL A 169 11.75 9.93 8.98
CA VAL A 169 12.88 10.51 9.70
C VAL A 169 12.41 11.55 10.73
N LYS A 170 11.51 12.43 10.34
CA LYS A 170 10.99 13.49 11.21
C LYS A 170 10.23 12.96 12.42
N TYR A 171 9.37 11.95 12.20
CA TYR A 171 8.45 11.48 13.26
C TYR A 171 8.98 10.32 14.08
N PHE A 172 9.95 9.58 13.56
CA PHE A 172 10.56 8.43 14.25
C PHE A 172 12.03 8.66 14.65
N ASN A 173 12.60 9.83 14.33
CA ASN A 173 14.01 10.17 14.58
C ASN A 173 14.99 9.14 14.01
N LEU A 174 14.76 8.69 12.77
CA LEU A 174 15.59 7.69 12.09
C LEU A 174 16.97 8.28 11.74
N GLN A 175 17.98 7.41 11.74
CA GLN A 175 19.37 7.75 11.40
C GLN A 175 19.82 7.04 10.12
#